data_56abe71faeeb3f1f0a8ebf07a3dfd369
#
_entry.id   56abe71faeeb3f1f0a8ebf07a3dfd369
#
_cell.length_a   1.000
_cell.length_b   1.000
_cell.length_c   1.000
_cell.angle_alpha   90.00
_cell.angle_beta   90.00
_cell.angle_gamma   90.00
#
_symmetry.space_group_name_H-M   'P 1'
#
loop_
_entity.id
_entity.type
_entity.pdbx_description
1 polymer ?
#
loop_
_entity_poly.entity_id
_entity_poly.type
_entity_poly.pdbx_seq_one_letter_code
_entity_poly.pdbx_strand_id
1 'polypeptide(L)'
;MGELRQAAESAGLRFCASTHRAEHYFFMNMGRTFDSDVNDPAYEDFYGPAVYLPEFGSEQLGRTTETPSAIGPTESWLTDWMVRTCEFIDRYQPKVLYFDWWIKNYAFKPYLKKIAAYYYNRAAQWGEEVTINYKWGAFPPGVGTFDVERGALTGISPVPWQTCTAIGKRSWGYTGDNTFKS
;
A
#
# COMPACT_ATOMS: atom_id res chain seq x y z
N MET A 1 -13.35 5.80 -10.84
CA MET A 1 -12.01 6.44 -10.70
C MET A 1 -11.72 7.45 -11.79
N GLY A 2 -11.99 7.17 -13.07
CA GLY A 2 -11.74 8.15 -14.16
C GLY A 2 -12.48 9.46 -14.01
N GLU A 3 -13.76 9.42 -13.69
CA GLU A 3 -14.58 10.61 -13.42
C GLU A 3 -14.04 11.43 -12.23
N LEU A 4 -13.62 10.75 -11.16
CA LEU A 4 -13.04 11.41 -9.99
C LEU A 4 -11.71 12.11 -10.34
N ARG A 5 -10.83 11.44 -11.12
CA ARG A 5 -9.60 12.04 -11.63
C ARG A 5 -9.91 13.30 -12.43
N GLN A 6 -10.82 13.19 -13.41
CA GLN A 6 -11.19 14.31 -14.27
C GLN A 6 -11.76 15.49 -13.45
N ALA A 7 -12.62 15.22 -12.49
CA ALA A 7 -13.17 16.24 -11.61
C ALA A 7 -12.08 16.94 -10.78
N ALA A 8 -11.14 16.18 -10.21
CA ALA A 8 -10.02 16.73 -9.46
C ALA A 8 -9.13 17.62 -10.33
N GLU A 9 -8.73 17.15 -11.49
CA GLU A 9 -7.89 17.89 -12.44
C GLU A 9 -8.60 19.15 -12.96
N SER A 10 -9.91 19.07 -13.24
CA SER A 10 -10.72 20.24 -13.63
C SER A 10 -10.83 21.30 -12.52
N ALA A 11 -10.72 20.87 -11.26
CA ALA A 11 -10.67 21.77 -10.11
C ALA A 11 -9.26 22.28 -9.77
N GLY A 12 -8.25 22.02 -10.63
CA GLY A 12 -6.86 22.41 -10.41
C GLY A 12 -6.12 21.57 -9.36
N LEU A 13 -6.67 20.41 -8.98
CA LEU A 13 -6.06 19.51 -8.02
C LEU A 13 -5.21 18.45 -8.74
N ARG A 14 -4.18 17.95 -8.05
CA ARG A 14 -3.40 16.81 -8.53
C ARG A 14 -4.07 15.52 -8.07
N PHE A 15 -4.30 14.61 -9.01
CA PHE A 15 -4.82 13.29 -8.69
C PHE A 15 -3.72 12.42 -8.07
N CYS A 16 -3.95 11.94 -6.87
CA CYS A 16 -3.10 11.01 -6.15
C CYS A 16 -3.91 9.78 -5.75
N ALA A 17 -3.25 8.66 -5.56
CA ALA A 17 -3.94 7.43 -5.21
C ALA A 17 -3.18 6.59 -4.20
N SER A 18 -3.94 5.95 -3.34
CA SER A 18 -3.47 4.95 -2.38
C SER A 18 -3.91 3.56 -2.84
N THR A 19 -3.03 2.59 -2.74
CA THR A 19 -3.33 1.19 -3.04
C THR A 19 -3.19 0.35 -1.79
N HIS A 20 -4.24 -0.40 -1.47
CA HIS A 20 -4.35 -1.25 -0.29
C HIS A 20 -4.62 -2.73 -0.63
N ARG A 21 -4.41 -3.14 -1.89
CA ARG A 21 -4.64 -4.53 -2.28
C ARG A 21 -3.71 -5.52 -1.55
N ALA A 22 -2.53 -5.07 -1.12
CA ALA A 22 -1.65 -5.90 -0.31
C ALA A 22 -2.29 -6.31 1.02
N GLU A 23 -3.13 -5.44 1.61
CA GLU A 23 -3.86 -5.71 2.84
C GLU A 23 -4.89 -6.81 2.67
N HIS A 24 -5.49 -6.98 1.50
CA HIS A 24 -6.44 -8.08 1.24
C HIS A 24 -5.81 -9.44 1.52
N TYR A 25 -4.56 -9.63 1.16
CA TYR A 25 -3.87 -10.88 1.43
C TYR A 25 -3.67 -11.12 2.93
N PHE A 26 -3.29 -10.11 3.69
CA PHE A 26 -2.94 -10.23 5.11
C PHE A 26 -4.13 -9.99 6.02
N PHE A 27 -4.87 -8.92 5.77
CA PHE A 27 -5.90 -8.42 6.67
C PHE A 27 -7.17 -9.27 6.63
N MET A 28 -7.57 -9.72 5.44
CA MET A 28 -8.77 -10.53 5.27
C MET A 28 -8.59 -11.97 5.70
N ASN A 29 -7.36 -12.38 6.05
CA ASN A 29 -7.06 -13.72 6.52
C ASN A 29 -7.92 -14.16 7.72
N MET A 30 -8.27 -13.25 8.62
CA MET A 30 -9.16 -13.53 9.75
C MET A 30 -10.57 -13.94 9.32
N GLY A 31 -11.01 -13.58 8.12
CA GLY A 31 -12.26 -14.06 7.53
C GLY A 31 -12.35 -15.56 7.39
N ARG A 32 -11.23 -16.27 7.41
CA ARG A 32 -11.22 -17.75 7.36
C ARG A 32 -11.66 -18.43 8.65
N THR A 33 -11.79 -17.68 9.74
CA THR A 33 -12.23 -18.22 11.03
C THR A 33 -13.75 -18.31 11.19
N PHE A 34 -14.50 -17.77 10.25
CA PHE A 34 -15.96 -17.75 10.26
C PHE A 34 -16.50 -17.84 8.83
N ASP A 35 -17.80 -17.98 8.68
CA ASP A 35 -18.46 -18.02 7.37
C ASP A 35 -18.37 -16.64 6.70
N SER A 36 -17.55 -16.55 5.64
CA SER A 36 -17.29 -15.34 4.90
C SER A 36 -16.81 -15.60 3.48
N ASP A 37 -16.90 -14.63 2.61
CA ASP A 37 -16.45 -14.66 1.21
C ASP A 37 -14.98 -15.05 1.04
N VAL A 38 -14.15 -14.83 2.08
CA VAL A 38 -12.74 -15.20 2.07
C VAL A 38 -12.54 -16.72 1.93
N ASN A 39 -13.53 -17.50 2.36
CA ASN A 39 -13.53 -18.98 2.26
C ASN A 39 -14.13 -19.49 0.94
N ASP A 40 -14.79 -18.64 0.17
CA ASP A 40 -15.43 -19.02 -1.07
C ASP A 40 -14.42 -18.99 -2.23
N PRO A 41 -14.15 -20.12 -2.91
CA PRO A 41 -13.27 -20.18 -4.07
C PRO A 41 -13.65 -19.21 -5.21
N ALA A 42 -14.91 -18.80 -5.30
CA ALA A 42 -15.38 -17.84 -6.30
C ALA A 42 -14.73 -16.45 -6.13
N TYR A 43 -14.22 -16.12 -4.94
CA TYR A 43 -13.59 -14.85 -4.62
C TYR A 43 -12.06 -14.95 -4.44
N GLU A 44 -11.45 -16.10 -4.77
CA GLU A 44 -10.01 -16.32 -4.61
C GLU A 44 -9.18 -15.29 -5.41
N ASP A 45 -9.62 -14.92 -6.60
CA ASP A 45 -8.97 -13.90 -7.41
C ASP A 45 -8.96 -12.52 -6.74
N PHE A 46 -9.92 -12.26 -5.87
CA PHE A 46 -10.03 -11.00 -5.14
C PHE A 46 -9.21 -11.00 -3.84
N TYR A 47 -9.41 -12.00 -2.99
CA TYR A 47 -8.75 -12.07 -1.68
C TYR A 47 -7.36 -12.72 -1.74
N GLY A 48 -7.09 -13.52 -2.74
CA GLY A 48 -5.92 -14.40 -2.82
C GLY A 48 -6.10 -15.67 -2.00
N PRO A 49 -5.22 -16.65 -2.19
CA PRO A 49 -5.17 -17.83 -1.34
C PRO A 49 -4.66 -17.41 0.03
N ALA A 50 -5.56 -17.08 0.94
CA ALA A 50 -5.18 -16.62 2.26
C ALA A 50 -4.50 -17.75 3.04
N VAL A 51 -3.30 -17.49 3.52
CA VAL A 51 -2.58 -18.38 4.42
C VAL A 51 -3.08 -18.10 5.83
N TYR A 52 -3.86 -19.04 6.39
CA TYR A 52 -4.29 -18.96 7.78
C TYR A 52 -3.15 -19.39 8.70
N LEU A 53 -2.68 -18.47 9.51
CA LEU A 53 -1.72 -18.73 10.58
C LEU A 53 -2.36 -18.30 11.89
N PRO A 54 -2.96 -19.24 12.63
CA PRO A 54 -3.71 -18.94 13.85
C PRO A 54 -2.85 -18.32 14.95
N GLU A 55 -1.57 -18.57 14.95
CA GLU A 55 -0.59 -18.06 15.92
C GLU A 55 -0.09 -16.64 15.62
N PHE A 56 -0.35 -16.13 14.42
CA PHE A 56 0.08 -14.79 14.02
C PHE A 56 -1.15 -13.96 13.66
N GLY A 57 -1.34 -12.86 14.36
CA GLY A 57 -2.28 -11.84 13.92
C GLY A 57 -1.87 -11.29 12.55
N SER A 58 -2.85 -10.77 11.81
CA SER A 58 -2.63 -10.16 10.49
C SER A 58 -1.48 -9.14 10.48
N GLU A 59 -1.32 -8.41 11.57
CA GLU A 59 -0.29 -7.41 11.76
C GLU A 59 1.13 -8.01 11.75
N GLN A 60 1.32 -9.17 12.36
CA GLN A 60 2.61 -9.86 12.38
C GLN A 60 2.98 -10.45 11.02
N LEU A 61 1.99 -10.91 10.25
CA LEU A 61 2.20 -11.41 8.89
C LEU A 61 2.77 -10.33 7.95
N GLY A 62 2.30 -9.10 8.08
CA GLY A 62 2.83 -7.99 7.31
C GLY A 62 4.23 -7.54 7.76
N ARG A 63 4.62 -7.85 9.00
CA ARG A 63 5.91 -7.48 9.58
C ARG A 63 7.04 -8.47 9.37
N THR A 64 6.80 -9.67 8.90
CA THR A 64 7.83 -10.68 8.61
C THR A 64 8.60 -10.33 7.35
N THR A 65 9.81 -9.75 7.48
CA THR A 65 10.14 -8.79 6.45
C THR A 65 11.54 -8.84 5.88
N GLU A 66 12.49 -9.47 6.53
CA GLU A 66 13.88 -9.37 6.07
C GLU A 66 14.44 -10.69 5.55
N THR A 67 13.79 -11.79 5.83
CA THR A 67 14.19 -13.11 5.36
C THR A 67 13.11 -13.75 4.50
N PRO A 68 13.47 -14.59 3.52
CA PRO A 68 12.50 -15.44 2.83
C PRO A 68 11.75 -16.27 3.87
N SER A 69 10.49 -15.96 4.07
CA SER A 69 9.63 -16.77 4.92
C SER A 69 8.66 -17.54 4.05
N ALA A 70 8.27 -18.74 4.49
CA ALA A 70 7.18 -19.49 3.86
C ALA A 70 5.81 -18.76 3.94
N ILE A 71 5.79 -17.60 4.59
CA ILE A 71 4.62 -16.79 4.90
C ILE A 71 4.64 -15.55 4.02
N GLY A 72 4.07 -15.66 2.87
CA GLY A 72 3.92 -14.53 1.95
C GLY A 72 3.00 -14.89 0.80
N PRO A 73 2.57 -13.88 0.06
CA PRO A 73 1.78 -14.10 -1.14
C PRO A 73 2.50 -15.02 -2.13
N THR A 74 1.71 -15.83 -2.84
CA THR A 74 2.22 -16.67 -3.93
C THR A 74 2.73 -15.82 -5.09
N GLU A 75 3.59 -16.40 -5.93
CA GLU A 75 4.12 -15.72 -7.11
C GLU A 75 2.98 -15.31 -8.08
N SER A 76 1.96 -16.14 -8.25
CA SER A 76 0.81 -15.83 -9.09
C SER A 76 0.04 -14.63 -8.56
N TRP A 77 -0.21 -14.58 -7.25
CA TRP A 77 -0.90 -13.44 -6.61
C TRP A 77 -0.07 -12.15 -6.70
N LEU A 78 1.25 -12.23 -6.47
CA LEU A 78 2.14 -11.08 -6.59
C LEU A 78 2.24 -10.56 -8.02
N THR A 79 2.20 -11.45 -8.99
CA THR A 79 2.16 -11.08 -10.42
C THR A 79 0.86 -10.35 -10.75
N ASP A 80 -0.29 -10.87 -10.33
CA ASP A 80 -1.58 -10.20 -10.49
C ASP A 80 -1.60 -8.83 -9.80
N TRP A 81 -1.11 -8.77 -8.56
CA TRP A 81 -1.00 -7.50 -7.82
C TRP A 81 -0.15 -6.46 -8.57
N MET A 82 0.98 -6.87 -9.12
CA MET A 82 1.85 -5.99 -9.92
C MET A 82 1.15 -5.54 -11.21
N VAL A 83 0.55 -6.47 -11.95
CA VAL A 83 -0.13 -6.15 -13.22
C VAL A 83 -1.27 -5.16 -13.00
N ARG A 84 -2.11 -5.37 -11.99
CA ARG A 84 -3.18 -4.44 -11.62
C ARG A 84 -2.65 -3.08 -11.19
N THR A 85 -1.51 -3.05 -10.49
CA THR A 85 -0.87 -1.79 -10.12
C THR A 85 -0.36 -1.04 -11.36
N CYS A 86 0.27 -1.74 -12.30
CA CYS A 86 0.71 -1.14 -13.56
C CYS A 86 -0.46 -0.66 -14.43
N GLU A 87 -1.54 -1.44 -14.51
CA GLU A 87 -2.78 -1.03 -15.20
C GLU A 87 -3.38 0.24 -14.57
N PHE A 88 -3.39 0.31 -13.24
CA PHE A 88 -3.85 1.50 -12.52
C PHE A 88 -2.98 2.73 -12.85
N ILE A 89 -1.66 2.56 -12.86
CA ILE A 89 -0.70 3.60 -13.24
C ILE A 89 -1.00 4.12 -14.64
N ASP A 90 -1.18 3.24 -15.62
CA ASP A 90 -1.45 3.63 -17.00
C ASP A 90 -2.79 4.33 -17.19
N ARG A 91 -3.84 3.81 -16.56
CA ARG A 91 -5.19 4.36 -16.70
C ARG A 91 -5.36 5.72 -16.02
N TYR A 92 -4.73 5.91 -14.86
CA TYR A 92 -5.05 7.06 -14.01
C TYR A 92 -3.88 8.01 -13.80
N GLN A 93 -2.67 7.64 -14.16
CA GLN A 93 -1.47 8.49 -14.11
C GLN A 93 -1.36 9.30 -12.80
N PRO A 94 -1.46 8.65 -11.62
CA PRO A 94 -1.44 9.37 -10.36
C PRO A 94 -0.13 10.14 -10.19
N LYS A 95 -0.16 11.29 -9.53
CA LYS A 95 1.04 12.06 -9.21
C LYS A 95 1.76 11.52 -7.97
N VAL A 96 1.00 10.92 -7.07
CA VAL A 96 1.52 10.17 -5.93
C VAL A 96 0.87 8.78 -5.95
N LEU A 97 1.69 7.76 -5.89
CA LEU A 97 1.26 6.38 -5.68
C LEU A 97 1.65 5.97 -4.26
N TYR A 98 0.66 5.89 -3.37
CA TYR A 98 0.87 5.57 -1.98
C TYR A 98 0.67 4.07 -1.73
N PHE A 99 1.66 3.45 -1.08
CA PHE A 99 1.58 2.10 -0.55
C PHE A 99 1.62 2.12 0.97
N ASP A 100 0.72 1.38 1.59
CA ASP A 100 0.77 1.16 3.02
C ASP A 100 1.84 0.10 3.38
N TRP A 101 2.02 -0.20 4.64
CA TRP A 101 3.15 -0.93 5.19
C TRP A 101 3.23 -2.44 4.84
N TRP A 102 2.17 -3.08 4.41
CA TRP A 102 2.10 -4.52 4.10
C TRP A 102 3.07 -4.96 3.00
N ILE A 103 3.41 -4.09 2.08
CA ILE A 103 4.37 -4.35 1.01
C ILE A 103 5.82 -4.50 1.49
N LYS A 104 6.07 -4.27 2.78
CA LYS A 104 7.39 -4.50 3.38
C LYS A 104 7.77 -5.98 3.39
N ASN A 105 6.82 -6.92 3.34
CA ASN A 105 7.09 -8.35 3.30
C ASN A 105 8.08 -8.70 2.18
N TYR A 106 9.03 -9.58 2.50
CA TYR A 106 10.13 -9.94 1.60
C TYR A 106 9.69 -10.37 0.20
N ALA A 107 8.57 -11.09 0.10
CA ALA A 107 8.04 -11.57 -1.17
C ALA A 107 7.72 -10.43 -2.17
N PHE A 108 7.41 -9.23 -1.69
CA PHE A 108 7.12 -8.08 -2.54
C PHE A 108 8.38 -7.44 -3.16
N LYS A 109 9.57 -7.61 -2.58
CA LYS A 109 10.79 -6.88 -3.00
C LYS A 109 11.09 -6.92 -4.51
N PRO A 110 11.04 -8.08 -5.19
CA PRO A 110 11.29 -8.12 -6.64
C PRO A 110 10.24 -7.35 -7.44
N TYR A 111 8.99 -7.39 -7.00
CA TYR A 111 7.86 -6.73 -7.65
C TYR A 111 7.87 -5.22 -7.41
N LEU A 112 8.23 -4.77 -6.22
CA LEU A 112 8.38 -3.35 -5.90
C LEU A 112 9.41 -2.67 -6.81
N LYS A 113 10.54 -3.33 -7.09
CA LYS A 113 11.54 -2.82 -8.05
C LYS A 113 10.95 -2.64 -9.44
N LYS A 114 10.19 -3.63 -9.91
CA LYS A 114 9.53 -3.59 -11.23
C LYS A 114 8.49 -2.47 -11.29
N ILE A 115 7.66 -2.35 -10.26
CA ILE A 115 6.63 -1.30 -10.18
C ILE A 115 7.27 0.09 -10.16
N ALA A 116 8.31 0.31 -9.33
CA ALA A 116 8.98 1.59 -9.26
C ALA A 116 9.60 1.96 -10.62
N ALA A 117 10.35 1.04 -11.24
CA ALA A 117 10.91 1.26 -12.57
C ALA A 117 9.83 1.56 -13.61
N TYR A 118 8.75 0.79 -13.60
CA TYR A 118 7.61 1.02 -14.49
C TYR A 118 7.01 2.41 -14.31
N TYR A 119 6.67 2.77 -13.09
CA TYR A 119 5.99 4.03 -12.78
C TYR A 119 6.84 5.25 -13.15
N TYR A 120 8.11 5.28 -12.78
CA TYR A 120 9.00 6.40 -13.12
C TYR A 120 9.29 6.48 -14.62
N ASN A 121 9.43 5.36 -15.33
CA ASN A 121 9.59 5.36 -16.78
C ASN A 121 8.32 5.86 -17.49
N ARG A 122 7.14 5.47 -17.02
CA ARG A 122 5.87 5.98 -17.55
C ARG A 122 5.72 7.48 -17.29
N ALA A 123 6.06 7.94 -16.09
CA ALA A 123 6.04 9.37 -15.74
C ALA A 123 6.96 10.19 -16.66
N ALA A 124 8.16 9.69 -16.94
CA ALA A 124 9.08 10.34 -17.90
C ALA A 124 8.48 10.42 -19.31
N GLN A 125 7.78 9.37 -19.77
CA GLN A 125 7.07 9.39 -21.05
C GLN A 125 5.92 10.40 -21.09
N TRP A 126 5.26 10.62 -19.96
CA TRP A 126 4.18 11.62 -19.83
C TRP A 126 4.71 13.06 -19.66
N GLY A 127 6.01 13.24 -19.39
CA GLY A 127 6.59 14.54 -19.04
C GLY A 127 6.16 15.03 -17.67
N GLU A 128 5.93 14.11 -16.71
CA GLU A 128 5.35 14.40 -15.42
C GLU A 128 6.27 14.04 -14.26
N GLU A 129 6.25 14.85 -13.20
CA GLU A 129 6.89 14.52 -11.94
C GLU A 129 5.93 13.71 -11.06
N VAL A 130 6.42 12.58 -10.56
CA VAL A 130 5.66 11.66 -9.71
C VAL A 130 6.50 11.18 -8.54
N THR A 131 5.84 10.67 -7.50
CA THR A 131 6.52 10.02 -6.38
C THR A 131 5.76 8.79 -5.87
N ILE A 132 6.51 7.83 -5.34
CA ILE A 132 5.97 6.74 -4.53
C ILE A 132 6.05 7.15 -3.07
N ASN A 133 4.93 7.03 -2.34
CA ASN A 133 4.95 7.13 -0.88
C ASN A 133 4.88 5.73 -0.27
N TYR A 134 5.69 5.48 0.75
CA TYR A 134 5.80 4.15 1.33
C TYR A 134 6.16 4.19 2.82
N LYS A 135 5.82 3.13 3.51
CA LYS A 135 6.11 2.94 4.94
C LYS A 135 7.18 1.89 5.19
N TRP A 136 7.76 1.92 6.39
CA TRP A 136 8.54 0.85 7.00
C TRP A 136 9.74 0.33 6.20
N GLY A 137 10.35 1.18 5.40
CA GLY A 137 11.53 0.79 4.62
C GLY A 137 11.22 -0.24 3.51
N ALA A 138 10.01 -0.25 2.96
CA ALA A 138 9.64 -1.11 1.84
C ALA A 138 10.48 -0.83 0.60
N PHE A 139 10.88 0.42 0.41
CA PHE A 139 11.85 0.84 -0.62
C PHE A 139 13.13 1.42 0.02
N PRO A 140 14.26 1.36 -0.67
CA PRO A 140 15.46 2.08 -0.25
C PRO A 140 15.25 3.60 -0.17
N PRO A 141 16.00 4.32 0.68
CA PRO A 141 15.96 5.77 0.72
C PRO A 141 16.21 6.39 -0.66
N GLY A 142 15.46 7.43 -1.00
CA GLY A 142 15.59 8.14 -2.27
C GLY A 142 14.76 7.57 -3.43
N VAL A 143 14.14 6.40 -3.27
CA VAL A 143 13.20 5.88 -4.28
C VAL A 143 11.89 6.66 -4.28
N GLY A 144 11.49 7.20 -3.15
CA GLY A 144 10.25 7.98 -3.00
C GLY A 144 10.21 8.69 -1.66
N THR A 145 9.03 9.10 -1.23
CA THR A 145 8.79 9.78 0.03
C THR A 145 8.47 8.77 1.14
N PHE A 146 9.31 8.73 2.16
CA PHE A 146 9.10 7.87 3.31
C PHE A 146 8.00 8.42 4.21
N ASP A 147 7.04 7.59 4.58
CA ASP A 147 5.91 7.97 5.43
C ASP A 147 6.07 7.40 6.85
N VAL A 148 6.15 8.29 7.82
CA VAL A 148 6.25 7.95 9.24
C VAL A 148 4.87 7.98 9.86
N GLU A 149 4.35 6.81 10.24
CA GLU A 149 3.01 6.71 10.81
C GLU A 149 2.96 7.28 12.22
N ARG A 150 2.09 8.29 12.43
CA ARG A 150 1.82 8.94 13.72
C ARG A 150 3.07 9.40 14.49
N GLY A 151 4.15 9.67 13.78
CA GLY A 151 5.42 10.03 14.37
C GLY A 151 6.15 11.12 13.60
N ALA A 152 7.42 11.28 13.92
CA ALA A 152 8.33 12.18 13.23
C ALA A 152 9.74 11.58 13.25
N LEU A 153 10.58 12.02 12.32
CA LEU A 153 12.02 11.75 12.40
C LEU A 153 12.67 12.67 13.44
N THR A 154 13.73 12.19 14.06
CA THR A 154 14.41 12.89 15.16
C THR A 154 15.37 13.99 14.72
N GLY A 155 15.44 14.31 13.43
CA GLY A 155 16.33 15.32 12.90
C GLY A 155 16.02 15.68 11.45
N ILE A 156 16.93 16.45 10.85
CA ILE A 156 16.83 16.82 9.43
C ILE A 156 17.16 15.59 8.59
N SER A 157 16.22 15.19 7.74
CA SER A 157 16.41 14.10 6.79
C SER A 157 17.00 14.62 5.48
N PRO A 158 18.02 13.93 4.91
CA PRO A 158 18.55 14.27 3.59
C PRO A 158 17.62 13.85 2.43
N VAL A 159 16.57 13.06 2.73
CA VAL A 159 15.59 12.58 1.74
C VAL A 159 14.19 13.05 2.15
N PRO A 160 13.28 13.23 1.16
CA PRO A 160 11.90 13.60 1.45
C PRO A 160 11.19 12.58 2.35
N TRP A 161 10.44 13.08 3.30
CA TRP A 161 9.59 12.28 4.17
C TRP A 161 8.31 13.03 4.51
N GLN A 162 7.32 12.30 4.95
CA GLN A 162 6.06 12.83 5.45
C GLN A 162 5.63 12.09 6.71
N THR A 163 4.61 12.58 7.38
CA THR A 163 3.89 11.82 8.40
C THR A 163 2.42 11.72 8.06
N CYS A 164 1.87 10.52 8.14
CA CYS A 164 0.43 10.32 8.12
C CYS A 164 -0.10 10.24 9.55
N THR A 165 -1.17 10.97 9.82
CA THR A 165 -1.75 11.01 11.16
C THR A 165 -3.24 11.33 11.12
N ALA A 166 -3.96 10.92 12.15
CA ALA A 166 -5.34 11.33 12.37
C ALA A 166 -5.39 12.52 13.35
N ILE A 167 -6.41 13.37 13.25
CA ILE A 167 -6.69 14.41 14.23
C ILE A 167 -7.17 13.83 15.56
N GLY A 168 -7.78 12.64 15.53
CA GLY A 168 -8.15 11.90 16.72
C GLY A 168 -6.96 11.29 17.43
N LYS A 169 -6.99 11.23 18.77
CA LYS A 169 -5.92 10.65 19.57
C LYS A 169 -5.87 9.12 19.49
N ARG A 170 -7.01 8.46 19.35
CA ARG A 170 -7.13 7.00 19.50
C ARG A 170 -7.42 6.25 18.19
N SER A 171 -8.08 6.87 17.24
CA SER A 171 -8.57 6.21 16.03
C SER A 171 -8.19 6.96 14.76
N TRP A 172 -8.09 6.23 13.65
CA TRP A 172 -8.00 6.80 12.32
C TRP A 172 -9.34 7.32 11.82
N GLY A 173 -10.40 6.63 12.17
CA GLY A 173 -11.77 7.00 11.83
C GLY A 173 -12.51 7.70 12.96
N TYR A 174 -13.74 8.07 12.68
CA TYR A 174 -14.66 8.63 13.68
C TYR A 174 -15.03 7.56 14.72
N THR A 175 -14.95 7.95 15.99
CA THR A 175 -15.54 7.21 17.13
C THR A 175 -16.30 8.21 17.98
N GLY A 176 -17.45 7.81 18.54
CA GLY A 176 -18.31 8.71 19.32
C GLY A 176 -17.64 9.34 20.56
N ASP A 177 -16.54 8.72 21.04
CA ASP A 177 -15.75 9.15 22.20
C ASP A 177 -14.38 9.74 21.80
N ASN A 178 -14.22 10.12 20.54
CA ASN A 178 -12.93 10.57 20.03
C ASN A 178 -12.52 11.92 20.63
N THR A 179 -11.31 11.96 21.20
CA THR A 179 -10.68 13.20 21.64
C THR A 179 -9.65 13.65 20.60
N PHE A 180 -9.54 14.94 20.37
CA PHE A 180 -8.66 15.51 19.37
C PHE A 180 -7.27 15.82 19.93
N LYS A 181 -6.27 15.82 19.06
CA LYS A 181 -4.94 16.32 19.35
C LYS A 181 -5.02 17.85 19.47
N SER A 182 -4.25 18.39 20.40
CA SER A 182 -4.03 19.85 20.53
C SER A 182 -2.99 20.29 19.54
#